data_e4d15980b47fbf616751f898d833b0e5
#
_entry.id   e4d15980b47fbf616751f898d833b0e5
#
_cell.length_a   1.000
_cell.length_b   1.000
_cell.length_c   1.000
_cell.angle_alpha   90.00
_cell.angle_beta   90.00
_cell.angle_gamma   90.00
#
_symmetry.space_group_name_H-M   'P 1'
#
loop_
_entity.id
_entity.type
_entity.pdbx_description
1 polymer ?
#
loop_
_entity_poly.entity_id
_entity_poly.type
_entity_poly.pdbx_seq_one_letter_code
_entity_poly.pdbx_strand_id
1 'polypeptide(L)'
;MSTARATPITSRPGCATRARIGDTKTRAATGKTRAMATMAVKEVPTTPIEGQKTGTSGLRKKAAVFSEGNYLANWVQSLFNALPKSDVEGSSMVLGGDGRWFNKEASQIILKLAAGNGVKKMYVGRDGYLCTPAASAVIRERKAFGGFIMSASHNPGGPTEDWGIKFNYSSGEPAPEKITDAIYGFTQTVDTLKMADIPDVDLSVCGVTKFGDFEVEVIDPVDDYLKLLKQVFDFDLIKSLLTRPDFKMQFDAMHAITGAYAKPIFVDVLGADASSVVNGVPKEDFAGGHPDPNLTYAEELVKVMYSADAPDFGAASDGDGDRNMILGNNFFVTPSDSVAIIAANAIDCIPYFKSGLKGLARSMPTAAALDRVAAGLGVECFETPTGWKFFGNLMDAGRLSVCGEESFGTGADHVREKDGPWAVLAWLSILAYRNKDVPVGGEKVGVEQITKEHWAKYGRNFFSRYDYEGCESDPCNAMVDSLRAKAAAAKKGDKYGDYELDFADDFEYTDPIDGSVAKKQGVRFVFTDGSRFIFRLSGTGSSGATVRMYIEQYEADPAKQGADAQDALAPLIKIALETSELAKFTGRESPTVIT
;
A
#
# COMPACT_ATOMS: atom_id res chain seq x y z
N MET A 1 22.53 54.92 50.60
CA MET A 1 23.72 55.59 50.00
C MET A 1 23.71 55.09 48.55
N SER A 2 23.50 55.80 47.64
CA SER A 2 23.70 57.05 46.92
C SER A 2 23.10 56.73 45.49
N THR A 3 21.98 57.29 45.13
CA THR A 3 21.77 58.50 44.30
C THR A 3 22.70 58.53 43.06
N ALA A 4 22.29 58.73 41.89
CA ALA A 4 21.46 59.69 41.21
C ALA A 4 21.53 59.32 39.67
N ARG A 5 20.84 59.77 38.77
CA ARG A 5 19.87 60.83 38.47
C ARG A 5 19.59 60.68 36.96
N ALA A 6 18.40 60.80 36.57
CA ALA A 6 17.93 61.02 35.21
C ALA A 6 18.23 62.43 34.73
N THR A 7 18.31 62.65 33.46
CA THR A 7 17.56 63.69 32.73
C THR A 7 17.77 63.66 31.21
N PRO A 8 16.90 64.30 30.45
CA PRO A 8 16.48 63.87 29.11
C PRO A 8 16.94 64.88 28.04
N ILE A 9 16.86 64.51 26.75
CA ILE A 9 16.83 65.53 25.67
C ILE A 9 16.07 64.97 24.45
N THR A 10 14.96 65.57 24.20
CA THR A 10 14.36 66.28 23.06
C THR A 10 14.18 65.56 21.75
N SER A 11 12.93 65.64 21.37
CA SER A 11 12.28 65.42 20.10
C SER A 11 12.82 66.24 18.91
N ARG A 12 12.78 65.68 17.70
CA ARG A 12 12.16 66.27 16.52
C ARG A 12 12.35 65.37 15.28
N PRO A 13 11.64 65.61 14.13
CA PRO A 13 10.67 64.68 13.59
C PRO A 13 10.98 64.26 12.14
N GLY A 14 10.30 63.15 11.72
CA GLY A 14 9.77 63.03 10.39
C GLY A 14 10.70 62.59 9.27
N CYS A 15 10.57 61.35 8.85
CA CYS A 15 10.51 61.05 7.42
C CYS A 15 9.70 59.75 7.23
N ALA A 16 8.51 59.92 6.66
CA ALA A 16 7.67 58.82 6.26
C ALA A 16 8.28 58.19 4.97
N THR A 17 8.81 56.98 5.12
CA THR A 17 9.13 56.16 3.94
C THR A 17 8.05 55.06 3.87
N ARG A 18 7.16 55.24 2.87
CA ARG A 18 6.21 54.23 2.40
C ARG A 18 6.97 52.93 2.09
N ALA A 19 6.76 51.88 2.87
CA ALA A 19 7.10 50.55 2.44
C ALA A 19 6.19 50.17 1.26
N ARG A 20 6.79 50.00 0.10
CA ARG A 20 6.15 49.37 -1.06
C ARG A 20 5.93 47.92 -0.71
N ILE A 21 4.69 47.50 -0.71
CA ILE A 21 4.29 46.10 -0.75
C ILE A 21 4.85 45.56 -2.08
N GLY A 22 5.90 44.75 -1.96
CA GLY A 22 6.46 44.04 -3.10
C GLY A 22 5.54 42.88 -3.47
N ASP A 23 4.94 42.99 -4.65
CA ASP A 23 4.30 41.87 -5.32
C ASP A 23 5.27 40.69 -5.37
N THR A 24 4.97 39.64 -4.61
CA THR A 24 5.56 38.33 -4.80
C THR A 24 4.98 37.75 -6.08
N LYS A 25 5.59 38.08 -7.21
CA LYS A 25 5.41 37.34 -8.44
C LYS A 25 5.88 35.91 -8.19
N THR A 26 4.92 35.01 -8.09
CA THR A 26 5.14 33.58 -8.30
C THR A 26 5.95 33.41 -9.59
N ARG A 27 7.20 33.06 -9.45
CA ARG A 27 8.03 32.62 -10.56
C ARG A 27 7.51 31.26 -11.00
N ALA A 28 6.69 31.26 -12.05
CA ALA A 28 6.49 30.06 -12.84
C ALA A 28 7.88 29.59 -13.28
N ALA A 29 8.26 28.41 -12.84
CA ALA A 29 9.49 27.77 -13.28
C ALA A 29 9.32 27.46 -14.77
N THR A 30 9.86 28.32 -15.61
CA THR A 30 10.00 28.04 -17.05
C THR A 30 11.04 26.93 -17.18
N GLY A 31 10.57 25.69 -17.30
CA GLY A 31 11.42 24.55 -17.57
C GLY A 31 12.26 24.81 -18.81
N LYS A 32 13.56 24.85 -18.66
CA LYS A 32 14.49 24.96 -19.79
C LYS A 32 14.50 23.64 -20.54
N THR A 33 13.90 23.59 -21.72
CA THR A 33 14.03 22.46 -22.66
C THR A 33 15.45 22.43 -23.21
N ARG A 34 16.19 21.37 -22.90
CA ARG A 34 17.53 21.14 -23.45
C ARG A 34 17.39 20.18 -24.63
N ALA A 35 17.45 20.67 -25.84
CA ALA A 35 17.49 19.83 -27.05
C ALA A 35 18.86 19.14 -27.14
N MET A 36 18.88 17.83 -27.25
CA MET A 36 20.08 16.99 -27.45
C MET A 36 19.94 16.17 -28.75
N ALA A 37 21.07 15.64 -29.24
CA ALA A 37 21.30 15.02 -30.54
C ALA A 37 20.26 13.92 -30.94
N THR A 38 20.27 13.56 -32.24
CA THR A 38 19.45 12.50 -32.82
C THR A 38 19.66 11.18 -32.07
N MET A 39 18.55 10.57 -31.62
CA MET A 39 18.56 9.29 -30.92
C MET A 39 18.80 8.15 -31.93
N ALA A 40 19.85 7.36 -31.74
CA ALA A 40 20.05 6.10 -32.43
C ALA A 40 19.57 4.93 -31.55
N VAL A 41 18.96 3.93 -32.17
CA VAL A 41 18.58 2.68 -31.48
C VAL A 41 19.58 1.60 -31.87
N LYS A 42 20.15 0.93 -30.88
CA LYS A 42 21.08 -0.19 -31.02
C LYS A 42 20.36 -1.50 -30.68
N GLU A 43 20.54 -2.49 -31.51
CA GLU A 43 20.17 -3.87 -31.19
C GLU A 43 21.35 -4.53 -30.47
N VAL A 44 21.13 -4.91 -29.20
CA VAL A 44 22.11 -5.53 -28.33
C VAL A 44 21.74 -7.01 -28.16
N PRO A 45 22.59 -7.96 -28.56
CA PRO A 45 22.33 -9.37 -28.36
C PRO A 45 22.20 -9.72 -26.88
N THR A 46 21.26 -10.61 -26.57
CA THR A 46 21.06 -11.16 -25.22
C THR A 46 20.69 -12.64 -25.32
N THR A 47 20.51 -13.28 -24.20
CA THR A 47 20.03 -14.67 -24.10
C THR A 47 19.00 -14.78 -22.98
N PRO A 48 18.03 -15.69 -23.08
CA PRO A 48 17.08 -15.96 -22.00
C PRO A 48 17.77 -16.25 -20.67
N ILE A 49 17.18 -15.73 -19.59
CA ILE A 49 17.64 -15.95 -18.21
C ILE A 49 16.48 -16.55 -17.42
N GLU A 50 16.74 -17.62 -16.70
CA GLU A 50 15.72 -18.31 -15.92
C GLU A 50 15.19 -17.48 -14.73
N GLY A 51 14.00 -17.86 -14.24
CA GLY A 51 13.43 -17.31 -13.01
C GLY A 51 12.73 -15.97 -13.14
N GLN A 52 12.38 -15.54 -14.36
CA GLN A 52 11.70 -14.25 -14.63
C GLN A 52 10.16 -14.33 -14.63
N LYS A 53 9.59 -15.36 -14.02
CA LYS A 53 8.12 -15.46 -13.88
C LYS A 53 7.60 -14.42 -12.89
N THR A 54 6.70 -13.57 -13.35
CA THR A 54 6.07 -12.52 -12.53
C THR A 54 5.07 -13.15 -11.57
N GLY A 55 5.16 -12.81 -10.29
CA GLY A 55 4.17 -13.17 -9.27
C GLY A 55 3.01 -12.16 -9.20
N THR A 56 2.09 -12.36 -8.26
CA THR A 56 0.92 -11.50 -8.04
C THR A 56 1.29 -10.02 -7.81
N SER A 57 2.44 -9.77 -7.19
CA SER A 57 2.91 -8.42 -6.84
C SER A 57 4.17 -8.01 -7.61
N GLY A 58 4.34 -8.50 -8.84
CA GLY A 58 5.48 -8.22 -9.69
C GLY A 58 6.57 -9.31 -9.65
N LEU A 59 7.66 -9.07 -10.37
CA LEU A 59 8.85 -9.92 -10.33
C LEU A 59 9.75 -9.45 -9.18
N ARG A 60 10.00 -10.32 -8.21
CA ARG A 60 10.85 -10.02 -7.03
C ARG A 60 11.98 -11.04 -6.93
N LYS A 61 13.20 -10.58 -6.71
CA LYS A 61 14.41 -11.36 -6.45
C LYS A 61 15.37 -10.53 -5.61
N LYS A 62 16.49 -11.12 -5.19
CA LYS A 62 17.59 -10.37 -4.59
C LYS A 62 18.10 -9.29 -5.55
N ALA A 63 18.42 -8.12 -5.04
CA ALA A 63 18.86 -6.96 -5.82
C ALA A 63 20.08 -7.28 -6.69
N ALA A 64 21.01 -8.11 -6.19
CA ALA A 64 22.16 -8.58 -6.94
C ALA A 64 21.77 -9.28 -8.26
N VAL A 65 20.66 -10.05 -8.27
CA VAL A 65 20.19 -10.74 -9.48
C VAL A 65 19.75 -9.73 -10.56
N PHE A 66 19.09 -8.66 -10.16
CA PHE A 66 18.63 -7.63 -11.10
C PHE A 66 19.76 -6.73 -11.61
N SER A 67 20.76 -6.47 -10.78
CA SER A 67 21.90 -5.62 -11.12
C SER A 67 22.97 -6.34 -11.97
N GLU A 68 22.90 -7.66 -12.07
CA GLU A 68 23.84 -8.46 -12.85
C GLU A 68 23.37 -8.68 -14.30
N GLY A 69 24.28 -8.45 -15.23
CA GLY A 69 24.07 -8.73 -16.66
C GLY A 69 22.82 -8.06 -17.22
N ASN A 70 22.06 -8.83 -18.00
CA ASN A 70 20.85 -8.35 -18.68
C ASN A 70 19.55 -8.77 -18.00
N TYR A 71 19.56 -9.20 -16.71
CA TYR A 71 18.36 -9.73 -16.07
C TYR A 71 17.18 -8.75 -16.12
N LEU A 72 17.38 -7.52 -15.67
CA LEU A 72 16.35 -6.47 -15.74
C LEU A 72 15.99 -6.13 -17.19
N ALA A 73 17.00 -5.93 -18.04
CA ALA A 73 16.81 -5.56 -19.45
C ALA A 73 15.99 -6.60 -20.22
N ASN A 74 16.24 -7.88 -19.98
CA ASN A 74 15.49 -8.98 -20.59
C ASN A 74 14.02 -8.95 -20.21
N TRP A 75 13.70 -8.73 -18.94
CA TRP A 75 12.31 -8.65 -18.48
C TRP A 75 11.59 -7.44 -19.08
N VAL A 76 12.25 -6.27 -19.10
CA VAL A 76 11.67 -5.02 -19.67
C VAL A 76 11.48 -5.16 -21.18
N GLN A 77 12.46 -5.73 -21.91
CA GLN A 77 12.30 -5.99 -23.35
C GLN A 77 11.18 -6.99 -23.61
N SER A 78 11.07 -8.04 -22.79
CA SER A 78 10.02 -9.05 -22.91
C SER A 78 8.64 -8.43 -22.67
N LEU A 79 8.51 -7.45 -21.77
CA LEU A 79 7.29 -6.68 -21.61
C LEU A 79 6.94 -5.93 -22.91
N PHE A 80 7.89 -5.22 -23.50
CA PHE A 80 7.64 -4.51 -24.77
C PHE A 80 7.31 -5.49 -25.93
N ASN A 81 7.86 -6.69 -25.90
CA ASN A 81 7.54 -7.73 -26.91
C ASN A 81 6.12 -8.31 -26.69
N ALA A 82 5.65 -8.35 -25.44
CA ALA A 82 4.32 -8.85 -25.07
C ALA A 82 3.18 -7.86 -25.36
N LEU A 83 3.49 -6.56 -25.40
CA LEU A 83 2.52 -5.51 -25.66
C LEU A 83 2.32 -5.30 -27.18
N PRO A 84 1.08 -4.96 -27.62
CA PRO A 84 0.85 -4.59 -29.01
C PRO A 84 1.70 -3.37 -29.40
N LYS A 85 2.40 -3.46 -30.50
CA LYS A 85 3.23 -2.35 -31.00
C LYS A 85 2.45 -1.05 -31.15
N SER A 86 1.19 -1.12 -31.63
CA SER A 86 0.30 0.02 -31.78
C SER A 86 0.06 0.79 -30.47
N ASP A 87 0.16 0.10 -29.35
CA ASP A 87 -0.12 0.66 -28.03
C ASP A 87 1.15 1.22 -27.37
N VAL A 88 2.32 0.74 -27.78
CA VAL A 88 3.63 1.17 -27.29
C VAL A 88 4.18 2.34 -28.11
N GLU A 89 4.17 2.21 -29.46
CA GLU A 89 4.75 3.22 -30.35
C GLU A 89 3.98 4.56 -30.26
N GLY A 90 4.68 5.61 -29.91
CA GLY A 90 4.11 6.94 -29.72
C GLY A 90 3.39 7.16 -28.39
N SER A 91 3.33 6.15 -27.51
CA SER A 91 2.68 6.25 -26.19
C SER A 91 3.48 7.11 -25.21
N SER A 92 2.83 7.42 -24.09
CA SER A 92 3.49 7.89 -22.87
C SER A 92 3.38 6.82 -21.77
N MET A 93 4.41 6.70 -20.94
CA MET A 93 4.45 5.79 -19.80
C MET A 93 4.97 6.49 -18.55
N VAL A 94 4.72 5.88 -17.39
CA VAL A 94 5.17 6.34 -16.08
C VAL A 94 6.31 5.45 -15.58
N LEU A 95 7.26 6.02 -14.86
CA LEU A 95 8.35 5.30 -14.21
C LEU A 95 8.59 5.86 -12.82
N GLY A 96 8.61 4.99 -11.82
CA GLY A 96 9.00 5.33 -10.48
C GLY A 96 9.12 4.11 -9.60
N GLY A 97 9.37 4.34 -8.32
CA GLY A 97 9.52 3.27 -7.34
C GLY A 97 9.74 3.81 -5.93
N ASP A 98 10.02 2.91 -5.01
CA ASP A 98 10.17 3.19 -3.58
C ASP A 98 11.55 3.73 -3.16
N GLY A 99 12.44 3.91 -4.12
CA GLY A 99 13.77 4.50 -3.86
C GLY A 99 14.79 3.54 -3.27
N ARG A 100 14.48 2.23 -3.17
CA ARG A 100 15.44 1.23 -2.70
C ARG A 100 16.68 1.12 -3.59
N TRP A 101 17.71 0.50 -3.06
CA TRP A 101 18.96 0.28 -3.79
C TRP A 101 18.72 -0.25 -5.20
N PHE A 102 19.50 0.20 -6.19
CA PHE A 102 19.41 -0.08 -7.62
C PHE A 102 18.28 0.67 -8.38
N ASN A 103 17.33 1.35 -7.75
CA ASN A 103 16.26 2.05 -8.48
C ASN A 103 16.77 3.12 -9.45
N LYS A 104 17.86 3.80 -9.12
CA LYS A 104 18.45 4.85 -9.98
C LYS A 104 19.01 4.28 -11.28
N GLU A 105 19.81 3.24 -11.17
CA GLU A 105 20.43 2.53 -12.31
C GLU A 105 19.34 1.85 -13.16
N ALA A 106 18.40 1.18 -12.52
CA ALA A 106 17.26 0.54 -13.16
C ALA A 106 16.43 1.56 -13.98
N SER A 107 16.22 2.77 -13.46
CA SER A 107 15.53 3.84 -14.19
C SER A 107 16.22 4.16 -15.51
N GLN A 108 17.54 4.24 -15.53
CA GLN A 108 18.29 4.55 -16.77
C GLN A 108 18.18 3.41 -17.80
N ILE A 109 18.21 2.15 -17.33
CA ILE A 109 18.02 0.97 -18.19
C ILE A 109 16.62 0.98 -18.81
N ILE A 110 15.59 1.21 -18.01
CA ILE A 110 14.19 1.25 -18.45
C ILE A 110 13.96 2.38 -19.45
N LEU A 111 14.51 3.59 -19.20
CA LEU A 111 14.39 4.75 -20.11
C LEU A 111 15.02 4.44 -21.48
N LYS A 112 16.20 3.83 -21.52
CA LYS A 112 16.87 3.46 -22.77
C LYS A 112 16.09 2.40 -23.56
N LEU A 113 15.52 1.41 -22.87
CA LEU A 113 14.67 0.38 -23.48
C LEU A 113 13.31 0.95 -23.95
N ALA A 114 12.66 1.80 -23.16
CA ALA A 114 11.42 2.46 -23.55
C ALA A 114 11.59 3.27 -24.83
N ALA A 115 12.63 4.11 -24.88
CA ALA A 115 12.98 4.87 -26.06
C ALA A 115 13.30 3.98 -27.28
N GLY A 116 14.04 2.89 -27.06
CA GLY A 116 14.40 1.92 -28.10
C GLY A 116 13.21 1.14 -28.67
N ASN A 117 12.14 0.99 -27.89
CA ASN A 117 10.92 0.31 -28.30
C ASN A 117 9.80 1.27 -28.77
N GLY A 118 10.11 2.56 -28.96
CA GLY A 118 9.21 3.51 -29.61
C GLY A 118 8.26 4.26 -28.67
N VAL A 119 8.44 4.16 -27.35
CA VAL A 119 7.75 5.05 -26.40
C VAL A 119 8.17 6.49 -26.69
N LYS A 120 7.23 7.40 -26.74
CA LYS A 120 7.49 8.80 -27.06
C LYS A 120 7.78 9.65 -25.83
N LYS A 121 7.18 9.32 -24.69
CA LYS A 121 7.33 10.10 -23.47
C LYS A 121 7.37 9.22 -22.23
N MET A 122 8.30 9.54 -21.33
CA MET A 122 8.33 8.96 -19.99
C MET A 122 8.10 10.06 -18.95
N TYR A 123 7.11 9.87 -18.08
CA TYR A 123 6.95 10.63 -16.85
C TYR A 123 7.70 9.92 -15.74
N VAL A 124 8.69 10.55 -15.15
CA VAL A 124 9.55 9.94 -14.12
C VAL A 124 9.44 10.77 -12.85
N GLY A 125 9.14 10.14 -11.73
CA GLY A 125 9.20 10.84 -10.46
C GLY A 125 10.60 11.38 -10.18
N ARG A 126 10.72 12.58 -9.59
CA ARG A 126 12.02 13.14 -9.19
C ARG A 126 12.78 12.13 -8.31
N ASP A 127 14.07 11.96 -8.56
CA ASP A 127 14.94 10.93 -7.98
C ASP A 127 14.50 9.48 -8.25
N GLY A 128 13.59 9.26 -9.21
CA GLY A 128 12.96 7.97 -9.48
C GLY A 128 11.86 7.60 -8.46
N TYR A 129 11.40 8.54 -7.66
CA TYR A 129 10.45 8.32 -6.57
C TYR A 129 8.99 8.42 -7.05
N LEU A 130 8.25 7.31 -6.92
CA LEU A 130 6.79 7.29 -6.95
C LEU A 130 6.33 6.13 -6.06
N CYS A 131 5.59 6.42 -4.99
CA CYS A 131 4.92 5.36 -4.25
C CYS A 131 3.87 4.67 -5.14
N THR A 132 3.53 3.44 -4.81
CA THR A 132 2.62 2.63 -5.64
C THR A 132 1.28 3.33 -5.92
N PRO A 133 0.56 3.91 -4.93
CA PRO A 133 -0.68 4.65 -5.22
C PRO A 133 -0.46 5.92 -6.05
N ALA A 134 0.63 6.65 -5.84
CA ALA A 134 0.94 7.83 -6.65
C ALA A 134 1.25 7.46 -8.10
N ALA A 135 1.94 6.35 -8.35
CA ALA A 135 2.16 5.86 -9.71
C ALA A 135 0.83 5.56 -10.43
N SER A 136 -0.12 4.88 -9.74
CA SER A 136 -1.48 4.66 -10.25
C SER A 136 -2.20 5.97 -10.55
N ALA A 137 -2.11 6.95 -9.64
CA ALA A 137 -2.70 8.28 -9.83
C ALA A 137 -2.11 9.03 -11.04
N VAL A 138 -0.78 9.01 -11.20
CA VAL A 138 -0.09 9.67 -12.33
C VAL A 138 -0.46 9.01 -13.66
N ILE A 139 -0.50 7.65 -13.74
CA ILE A 139 -0.94 6.93 -14.94
C ILE A 139 -2.32 7.43 -15.38
N ARG A 140 -3.26 7.51 -14.45
CA ARG A 140 -4.65 7.92 -14.70
C ARG A 140 -4.77 9.41 -15.07
N GLU A 141 -4.16 10.30 -14.28
CA GLU A 141 -4.23 11.76 -14.47
C GLU A 141 -3.57 12.17 -15.79
N ARG A 142 -2.38 11.59 -16.09
CA ARG A 142 -1.62 11.89 -17.31
C ARG A 142 -2.09 11.08 -18.52
N LYS A 143 -3.07 10.16 -18.35
CA LYS A 143 -3.57 9.25 -19.39
C LYS A 143 -2.44 8.49 -20.08
N ALA A 144 -1.48 8.03 -19.27
CA ALA A 144 -0.38 7.22 -19.77
C ALA A 144 -0.88 5.81 -20.14
N PHE A 145 -0.22 5.18 -21.10
CA PHE A 145 -0.55 3.81 -21.50
C PHE A 145 -0.35 2.80 -20.35
N GLY A 146 0.59 3.08 -19.46
CA GLY A 146 0.90 2.28 -18.29
C GLY A 146 2.13 2.82 -17.59
N GLY A 147 2.68 2.04 -16.66
CA GLY A 147 3.87 2.46 -15.92
C GLY A 147 4.63 1.34 -15.25
N PHE A 148 5.92 1.56 -15.06
CA PHE A 148 6.81 0.70 -14.32
C PHE A 148 6.89 1.19 -12.87
N ILE A 149 6.71 0.27 -11.93
CA ILE A 149 6.86 0.53 -10.50
C ILE A 149 7.95 -0.40 -9.97
N MET A 150 9.05 0.20 -9.53
CA MET A 150 10.23 -0.50 -9.02
C MET A 150 10.11 -0.61 -7.50
N SER A 151 9.69 -1.77 -7.02
CA SER A 151 9.51 -2.07 -5.60
C SER A 151 9.45 -3.56 -5.32
N ALA A 152 9.89 -3.96 -4.15
CA ALA A 152 9.56 -5.25 -3.54
C ALA A 152 8.64 -5.05 -2.31
N SER A 153 7.83 -3.96 -2.28
CA SER A 153 6.90 -3.61 -1.22
C SER A 153 7.60 -3.57 0.15
N HIS A 154 7.06 -4.29 1.13
CA HIS A 154 7.54 -4.35 2.50
C HIS A 154 8.84 -5.15 2.73
N ASN A 155 9.37 -5.83 1.71
CA ASN A 155 10.61 -6.60 1.88
C ASN A 155 11.81 -5.66 2.14
N PRO A 156 12.80 -6.07 2.95
CA PRO A 156 14.02 -5.30 3.18
C PRO A 156 14.71 -4.86 1.89
N GLY A 157 15.33 -3.69 1.92
CA GLY A 157 16.10 -3.12 0.81
C GLY A 157 17.59 -3.13 1.07
N GLY A 158 18.37 -3.01 0.01
CA GLY A 158 19.82 -2.98 0.08
C GLY A 158 20.47 -3.88 -0.99
N PRO A 159 21.79 -3.85 -1.12
CA PRO A 159 22.51 -4.58 -2.18
C PRO A 159 22.36 -6.10 -2.08
N THR A 160 22.16 -6.65 -0.88
CA THR A 160 21.96 -8.09 -0.63
C THR A 160 20.50 -8.47 -0.42
N GLU A 161 19.63 -7.45 -0.36
CA GLU A 161 18.21 -7.62 -0.05
C GLU A 161 17.36 -7.64 -1.33
N ASP A 162 16.03 -7.53 -1.17
CA ASP A 162 15.10 -7.75 -2.26
C ASP A 162 14.89 -6.50 -3.11
N TRP A 163 14.74 -6.72 -4.41
CA TRP A 163 14.34 -5.75 -5.40
C TRP A 163 13.19 -6.32 -6.25
N GLY A 164 12.38 -5.45 -6.84
CA GLY A 164 11.28 -5.90 -7.65
C GLY A 164 10.82 -4.87 -8.66
N ILE A 165 10.05 -5.35 -9.64
CA ILE A 165 9.44 -4.54 -10.68
C ILE A 165 8.06 -5.09 -11.04
N LYS A 166 7.10 -4.19 -11.20
CA LYS A 166 5.77 -4.49 -11.73
C LYS A 166 5.40 -3.48 -12.82
N PHE A 167 4.46 -3.86 -13.68
CA PHE A 167 3.89 -3.00 -14.70
C PHE A 167 2.40 -2.81 -14.40
N ASN A 168 1.97 -1.56 -14.36
CA ASN A 168 0.58 -1.18 -14.23
C ASN A 168 0.05 -0.67 -15.57
N TYR A 169 -1.19 -1.03 -15.91
CA TYR A 169 -1.85 -0.65 -17.15
C TYR A 169 -2.48 0.74 -17.10
N SER A 170 -3.14 1.14 -18.17
CA SER A 170 -3.69 2.50 -18.37
C SER A 170 -4.79 2.89 -17.38
N SER A 171 -5.48 1.93 -16.77
CA SER A 171 -6.39 2.18 -15.65
C SER A 171 -5.64 2.50 -14.33
N GLY A 172 -4.33 2.26 -14.28
CA GLY A 172 -3.49 2.39 -13.09
C GLY A 172 -3.44 1.11 -12.24
N GLU A 173 -4.02 0.01 -12.71
CA GLU A 173 -4.05 -1.28 -12.04
C GLU A 173 -2.84 -2.16 -12.41
N PRO A 174 -2.47 -3.14 -11.57
CA PRO A 174 -1.49 -4.16 -11.94
C PRO A 174 -1.88 -4.89 -13.23
N ALA A 175 -0.91 -5.18 -14.09
CA ALA A 175 -1.14 -5.85 -15.37
C ALA A 175 -1.90 -7.18 -15.18
N PRO A 176 -2.91 -7.47 -16.03
CA PRO A 176 -3.65 -8.73 -15.98
C PRO A 176 -2.76 -9.97 -16.19
N GLU A 177 -3.19 -11.12 -15.68
CA GLU A 177 -2.45 -12.39 -15.79
C GLU A 177 -2.05 -12.74 -17.23
N LYS A 178 -2.96 -12.52 -18.18
CA LYS A 178 -2.68 -12.73 -19.61
C LYS A 178 -1.45 -11.98 -20.10
N ILE A 179 -1.23 -10.77 -19.58
CA ILE A 179 -0.07 -9.95 -19.95
C ILE A 179 1.18 -10.44 -19.22
N THR A 180 1.09 -10.74 -17.91
CA THR A 180 2.24 -11.26 -17.17
C THR A 180 2.70 -12.63 -17.67
N ASP A 181 1.78 -13.49 -18.11
CA ASP A 181 2.10 -14.77 -18.74
C ASP A 181 2.74 -14.57 -20.11
N ALA A 182 2.26 -13.62 -20.91
CA ALA A 182 2.89 -13.28 -22.18
C ALA A 182 4.31 -12.73 -21.99
N ILE A 183 4.52 -11.84 -21.00
CA ILE A 183 5.86 -11.37 -20.62
C ILE A 183 6.76 -12.55 -20.29
N TYR A 184 6.30 -13.46 -19.44
CA TYR A 184 7.08 -14.66 -19.08
C TYR A 184 7.41 -15.52 -20.30
N GLY A 185 6.45 -15.71 -21.22
CA GLY A 185 6.72 -16.42 -22.49
C GLY A 185 7.85 -15.78 -23.29
N PHE A 186 7.86 -14.45 -23.40
CA PHE A 186 8.94 -13.74 -24.10
C PHE A 186 10.28 -13.78 -23.36
N THR A 187 10.30 -13.83 -22.02
CA THR A 187 11.58 -14.00 -21.28
C THR A 187 12.30 -15.32 -21.61
N GLN A 188 11.56 -16.32 -22.08
CA GLN A 188 12.12 -17.62 -22.46
C GLN A 188 12.72 -17.64 -23.89
N THR A 189 12.51 -16.58 -24.67
CA THR A 189 12.89 -16.53 -26.10
C THR A 189 13.59 -15.22 -26.49
N VAL A 190 13.73 -14.25 -25.59
CA VAL A 190 14.37 -12.97 -25.87
C VAL A 190 15.84 -13.15 -26.28
N ASP A 191 16.20 -12.59 -27.42
CA ASP A 191 17.55 -12.67 -28.01
C ASP A 191 18.16 -11.31 -28.33
N THR A 192 17.34 -10.26 -28.30
CA THR A 192 17.74 -8.92 -28.70
C THR A 192 17.08 -7.87 -27.83
N LEU A 193 17.88 -6.90 -27.34
CA LEU A 193 17.43 -5.71 -26.63
C LEU A 193 17.49 -4.51 -27.58
N LYS A 194 16.41 -3.73 -27.65
CA LYS A 194 16.37 -2.46 -28.40
C LYS A 194 16.67 -1.31 -27.45
N MET A 195 17.89 -0.85 -27.46
CA MET A 195 18.36 0.21 -26.55
C MET A 195 18.66 1.50 -27.30
N ALA A 196 18.08 2.60 -26.83
CA ALA A 196 18.45 3.91 -27.34
C ALA A 196 19.85 4.32 -26.84
N ASP A 197 20.66 4.86 -27.75
CA ASP A 197 21.98 5.42 -27.43
C ASP A 197 21.84 6.84 -26.91
N ILE A 198 21.35 6.98 -25.70
CA ILE A 198 21.16 8.25 -25.00
C ILE A 198 21.98 8.28 -23.71
N PRO A 199 22.48 9.44 -23.28
CA PRO A 199 23.12 9.58 -21.99
C PRO A 199 22.10 9.37 -20.86
N ASP A 200 22.61 9.11 -19.66
CA ASP A 200 21.76 9.06 -18.48
C ASP A 200 21.06 10.39 -18.22
N VAL A 201 19.82 10.31 -17.80
CA VAL A 201 18.98 11.48 -17.51
C VAL A 201 19.17 11.89 -16.05
N ASP A 202 19.41 13.18 -15.82
CA ASP A 202 19.40 13.72 -14.47
C ASP A 202 17.96 13.73 -13.92
N LEU A 203 17.68 12.82 -12.98
CA LEU A 203 16.37 12.69 -12.35
C LEU A 203 16.21 13.56 -11.11
N SER A 204 17.24 14.28 -10.67
CA SER A 204 17.20 15.09 -9.44
C SER A 204 16.43 16.41 -9.58
N VAL A 205 16.20 16.85 -10.83
CA VAL A 205 15.59 18.15 -11.13
C VAL A 205 14.35 17.98 -12.01
N CYS A 206 13.20 18.47 -11.53
CA CYS A 206 11.98 18.49 -12.34
C CYS A 206 12.17 19.30 -13.62
N GLY A 207 11.69 18.76 -14.74
CA GLY A 207 11.81 19.38 -16.04
C GLY A 207 11.79 18.38 -17.18
N VAL A 208 11.95 18.86 -18.40
CA VAL A 208 11.86 18.07 -19.63
C VAL A 208 13.22 17.96 -20.30
N THR A 209 13.65 16.75 -20.60
CA THR A 209 14.82 16.44 -21.43
C THR A 209 14.35 15.73 -22.70
N LYS A 210 14.89 16.14 -23.87
CA LYS A 210 14.50 15.59 -25.18
C LYS A 210 15.70 14.97 -25.90
N PHE A 211 15.45 13.82 -26.51
CA PHE A 211 16.37 13.07 -27.34
C PHE A 211 15.69 12.74 -28.67
N GLY A 212 15.78 13.65 -29.65
CA GLY A 212 14.95 13.56 -30.86
C GLY A 212 13.45 13.65 -30.50
N ASP A 213 12.69 12.63 -30.88
CA ASP A 213 11.26 12.54 -30.58
C ASP A 213 10.93 11.92 -29.21
N PHE A 214 11.92 11.38 -28.51
CA PHE A 214 11.75 10.85 -27.15
C PHE A 214 11.90 11.95 -26.11
N GLU A 215 10.97 11.98 -25.15
CA GLU A 215 10.92 12.96 -24.08
C GLU A 215 10.88 12.28 -22.70
N VAL A 216 11.72 12.75 -21.79
CA VAL A 216 11.66 12.41 -20.37
C VAL A 216 11.25 13.65 -19.60
N GLU A 217 10.10 13.59 -18.96
CA GLU A 217 9.61 14.62 -18.03
C GLU A 217 9.78 14.13 -16.60
N VAL A 218 10.71 14.73 -15.87
CA VAL A 218 10.87 14.53 -14.43
C VAL A 218 9.82 15.38 -13.72
N ILE A 219 8.92 14.71 -13.00
CA ILE A 219 7.79 15.33 -12.28
C ILE A 219 8.03 15.34 -10.77
N ASP A 220 7.39 16.26 -10.06
CA ASP A 220 7.32 16.18 -8.60
C ASP A 220 6.45 14.96 -8.21
N PRO A 221 6.95 14.03 -7.38
CA PRO A 221 6.23 12.80 -7.08
C PRO A 221 4.93 13.04 -6.29
N VAL A 222 4.79 14.20 -5.65
CA VAL A 222 3.66 14.50 -4.75
C VAL A 222 2.52 15.21 -5.46
N ASP A 223 2.80 16.04 -6.46
CA ASP A 223 1.84 17.02 -7.01
C ASP A 223 0.53 16.39 -7.52
N ASP A 224 0.60 15.43 -8.45
CA ASP A 224 -0.59 14.80 -9.04
C ASP A 224 -1.38 14.01 -7.99
N TYR A 225 -0.67 13.33 -7.09
CA TYR A 225 -1.28 12.55 -6.02
C TYR A 225 -1.95 13.45 -4.96
N LEU A 226 -1.29 14.51 -4.51
CA LEU A 226 -1.89 15.48 -3.58
C LEU A 226 -3.11 16.19 -4.19
N LYS A 227 -3.05 16.50 -5.50
CA LYS A 227 -4.20 17.04 -6.22
C LYS A 227 -5.39 16.10 -6.17
N LEU A 228 -5.17 14.78 -6.36
CA LEU A 228 -6.21 13.77 -6.25
C LEU A 228 -6.76 13.68 -4.82
N LEU A 229 -5.88 13.60 -3.81
CA LEU A 229 -6.29 13.52 -2.41
C LEU A 229 -7.16 14.71 -1.98
N LYS A 230 -6.87 15.93 -2.48
CA LYS A 230 -7.72 17.12 -2.24
C LYS A 230 -9.09 17.04 -2.89
N GLN A 231 -9.30 16.18 -3.87
CA GLN A 231 -10.64 15.92 -4.44
C GLN A 231 -11.40 14.86 -3.63
N VAL A 232 -10.68 14.02 -2.89
CA VAL A 232 -11.25 12.94 -2.08
C VAL A 232 -11.66 13.44 -0.68
N PHE A 233 -10.78 14.20 -0.02
CA PHE A 233 -10.90 14.56 1.38
C PHE A 233 -11.19 16.05 1.60
N ASP A 234 -11.85 16.36 2.72
CA ASP A 234 -11.96 17.75 3.24
C ASP A 234 -10.68 18.12 3.98
N PHE A 235 -9.74 18.71 3.26
CA PHE A 235 -8.46 19.13 3.82
C PHE A 235 -8.58 20.23 4.87
N ASP A 236 -9.59 21.10 4.79
CA ASP A 236 -9.80 22.15 5.79
C ASP A 236 -10.28 21.55 7.11
N LEU A 237 -11.17 20.56 7.07
CA LEU A 237 -11.64 19.84 8.24
C LEU A 237 -10.49 19.05 8.90
N ILE A 238 -9.69 18.30 8.13
CA ILE A 238 -8.53 17.59 8.66
C ILE A 238 -7.51 18.56 9.25
N LYS A 239 -7.23 19.67 8.58
CA LYS A 239 -6.34 20.72 9.06
C LYS A 239 -6.80 21.29 10.39
N SER A 240 -8.12 21.51 10.57
CA SER A 240 -8.67 22.01 11.81
C SER A 240 -8.39 21.09 13.01
N LEU A 241 -8.31 19.77 12.78
CA LEU A 241 -7.91 18.79 13.79
C LEU A 241 -6.40 18.84 14.04
N LEU A 242 -5.58 18.78 12.99
CA LEU A 242 -4.12 18.65 13.10
C LEU A 242 -3.45 19.91 13.66
N THR A 243 -4.10 21.07 13.54
CA THR A 243 -3.60 22.34 14.11
C THR A 243 -4.10 22.61 15.54
N ARG A 244 -4.90 21.71 16.12
CA ARG A 244 -5.31 21.83 17.52
C ARG A 244 -4.11 21.67 18.46
N PRO A 245 -3.95 22.52 19.48
CA PRO A 245 -2.84 22.41 20.44
C PRO A 245 -2.95 21.18 21.35
N ASP A 246 -4.12 20.58 21.45
CA ASP A 246 -4.43 19.40 22.27
C ASP A 246 -4.57 18.10 21.46
N PHE A 247 -4.25 18.11 20.16
CA PHE A 247 -4.21 16.91 19.32
C PHE A 247 -2.80 16.64 18.80
N LYS A 248 -2.32 15.43 18.96
CA LYS A 248 -1.01 14.99 18.49
C LYS A 248 -1.14 13.74 17.64
N MET A 249 -0.40 13.71 16.53
CA MET A 249 -0.23 12.51 15.73
C MET A 249 1.23 12.15 15.54
N GLN A 250 1.50 10.87 15.26
CA GLN A 250 2.79 10.41 14.78
C GLN A 250 2.62 9.51 13.58
N PHE A 251 3.26 9.87 12.47
CA PHE A 251 3.37 9.05 11.27
C PHE A 251 4.79 8.55 11.11
N ASP A 252 4.96 7.23 11.12
CA ASP A 252 6.25 6.59 10.86
C ASP A 252 6.34 6.17 9.40
N ALA A 253 7.21 6.82 8.65
CA ALA A 253 7.48 6.48 7.26
C ALA A 253 8.46 5.31 7.08
N MET A 254 8.98 4.72 8.17
CA MET A 254 9.87 3.55 8.18
C MET A 254 11.10 3.72 7.25
N HIS A 255 11.62 4.96 7.11
CA HIS A 255 12.65 5.33 6.14
C HIS A 255 12.33 4.97 4.68
N ALA A 256 11.06 4.79 4.37
CA ALA A 256 10.54 4.39 3.07
C ALA A 256 10.01 5.58 2.26
N ILE A 257 9.46 5.29 1.08
CA ILE A 257 9.05 6.30 0.10
C ILE A 257 7.98 7.27 0.63
N THR A 258 7.11 6.83 1.55
CA THR A 258 6.06 7.68 2.12
C THR A 258 6.60 8.87 2.89
N GLY A 259 7.86 8.85 3.33
CA GLY A 259 8.53 10.01 3.91
C GLY A 259 8.58 11.21 2.98
N ALA A 260 8.75 10.98 1.68
CA ALA A 260 8.71 12.04 0.66
C ALA A 260 7.32 12.67 0.49
N TYR A 261 6.25 11.97 0.89
CA TYR A 261 4.85 12.43 0.82
C TYR A 261 4.34 12.97 2.15
N ALA A 262 4.76 12.37 3.27
CA ALA A 262 4.23 12.66 4.59
C ALA A 262 4.48 14.12 5.01
N LYS A 263 5.70 14.64 4.80
CA LYS A 263 6.00 16.02 5.14
C LYS A 263 5.19 17.01 4.28
N PRO A 264 5.17 16.94 2.95
CA PRO A 264 4.33 17.82 2.13
C PRO A 264 2.83 17.76 2.49
N ILE A 265 2.30 16.55 2.74
CA ILE A 265 0.86 16.37 2.97
C ILE A 265 0.49 16.75 4.41
N PHE A 266 1.08 16.10 5.42
CA PHE A 266 0.64 16.26 6.80
C PHE A 266 1.17 17.55 7.43
N VAL A 267 2.43 17.94 7.14
CA VAL A 267 3.03 19.12 7.76
C VAL A 267 2.78 20.38 6.93
N ASP A 268 3.23 20.41 5.66
CA ASP A 268 3.25 21.64 4.89
C ASP A 268 1.82 22.09 4.46
N VAL A 269 0.93 21.15 4.12
CA VAL A 269 -0.45 21.45 3.68
C VAL A 269 -1.45 21.36 4.83
N LEU A 270 -1.44 20.29 5.60
CA LEU A 270 -2.41 20.04 6.66
C LEU A 270 -2.03 20.68 8.01
N GLY A 271 -0.79 21.14 8.17
CA GLY A 271 -0.37 21.94 9.32
C GLY A 271 -0.09 21.15 10.59
N ALA A 272 0.14 19.84 10.50
CA ALA A 272 0.65 19.06 11.62
C ALA A 272 2.02 19.57 12.07
N ASP A 273 2.37 19.37 13.33
CA ASP A 273 3.70 19.70 13.83
C ASP A 273 4.79 18.92 13.05
N ALA A 274 5.93 19.54 12.81
CA ALA A 274 7.01 18.92 12.06
C ALA A 274 7.54 17.61 12.71
N SER A 275 7.40 17.47 14.03
CA SER A 275 7.75 16.25 14.77
C SER A 275 6.75 15.10 14.57
N SER A 276 5.59 15.36 13.95
CA SER A 276 4.60 14.34 13.66
C SER A 276 5.04 13.32 12.61
N VAL A 277 6.06 13.62 11.82
CA VAL A 277 6.61 12.70 10.82
C VAL A 277 7.99 12.23 11.27
N VAL A 278 8.09 10.96 11.60
CA VAL A 278 9.35 10.29 11.98
C VAL A 278 9.83 9.38 10.87
N ASN A 279 11.13 9.09 10.84
CA ASN A 279 11.77 8.27 9.80
C ASN A 279 11.42 8.74 8.36
N GLY A 280 11.15 10.05 8.20
CA GLY A 280 10.57 10.67 7.00
C GLY A 280 11.55 10.91 5.85
N VAL A 281 12.82 10.46 5.95
CA VAL A 281 13.79 10.55 4.86
C VAL A 281 13.97 9.16 4.24
N PRO A 282 13.55 8.97 2.97
CA PRO A 282 13.74 7.70 2.27
C PRO A 282 15.21 7.31 2.21
N LYS A 283 15.50 6.04 2.47
CA LYS A 283 16.83 5.44 2.37
C LYS A 283 16.80 4.21 1.48
N GLU A 284 17.86 4.00 0.72
CA GLU A 284 17.95 2.90 -0.25
C GLU A 284 17.89 1.51 0.41
N ASP A 285 18.23 1.42 1.71
CA ASP A 285 18.21 0.22 2.55
C ASP A 285 17.19 0.27 3.69
N PHE A 286 16.29 1.28 3.69
CA PHE A 286 15.35 1.54 4.78
C PHE A 286 16.03 1.61 6.16
N ALA A 287 17.25 2.15 6.21
CA ALA A 287 18.12 2.19 7.40
C ALA A 287 18.47 0.79 7.97
N GLY A 288 18.50 -0.24 7.14
CA GLY A 288 18.69 -1.63 7.54
C GLY A 288 17.43 -2.26 8.18
N GLY A 289 16.28 -1.58 8.10
CA GLY A 289 15.02 -2.04 8.65
C GLY A 289 14.19 -2.90 7.69
N HIS A 290 13.08 -3.41 8.23
CA HIS A 290 12.04 -4.11 7.48
C HIS A 290 10.81 -3.19 7.40
N PRO A 291 10.54 -2.54 6.25
CA PRO A 291 9.51 -1.52 6.16
C PRO A 291 8.10 -2.17 5.98
N ASP A 292 7.66 -2.95 6.97
CA ASP A 292 6.33 -3.58 7.04
C ASP A 292 5.57 -3.04 8.26
N PRO A 293 4.45 -2.31 8.08
CA PRO A 293 3.76 -1.59 9.13
C PRO A 293 2.89 -2.52 9.98
N ASN A 294 3.52 -3.33 10.81
CA ASN A 294 2.88 -4.20 11.78
C ASN A 294 3.49 -4.03 13.18
N LEU A 295 2.90 -4.67 14.17
CA LEU A 295 3.33 -4.52 15.57
C LEU A 295 4.77 -5.00 15.83
N THR A 296 5.31 -5.87 14.97
CA THR A 296 6.67 -6.40 15.09
C THR A 296 7.70 -5.45 14.51
N TYR A 297 7.49 -4.99 13.29
CA TYR A 297 8.50 -4.22 12.56
C TYR A 297 8.40 -2.70 12.75
N ALA A 298 7.21 -2.18 13.12
CA ALA A 298 7.03 -0.78 13.51
C ALA A 298 7.17 -0.58 15.03
N GLU A 299 8.08 -1.33 15.67
CA GLU A 299 8.26 -1.40 17.13
C GLU A 299 8.49 0.00 17.78
N GLU A 300 9.21 0.89 17.10
CA GLU A 300 9.47 2.24 17.60
C GLU A 300 8.17 3.05 17.76
N LEU A 301 7.31 3.02 16.74
CA LEU A 301 5.99 3.65 16.80
C LEU A 301 5.11 2.99 17.87
N VAL A 302 5.11 1.66 17.93
CA VAL A 302 4.33 0.90 18.93
C VAL A 302 4.74 1.32 20.34
N LYS A 303 6.03 1.41 20.65
CA LYS A 303 6.54 1.87 21.95
C LYS A 303 6.04 3.28 22.31
N VAL A 304 6.02 4.18 21.35
CA VAL A 304 5.51 5.54 21.55
C VAL A 304 4.00 5.52 21.81
N MET A 305 3.22 4.78 21.00
CA MET A 305 1.76 4.75 21.11
C MET A 305 1.26 4.01 22.37
N TYR A 306 2.11 3.19 23.00
CA TYR A 306 1.80 2.50 24.26
C TYR A 306 2.51 3.14 25.48
N SER A 307 3.03 4.36 25.34
CA SER A 307 3.63 5.12 26.42
C SER A 307 2.60 5.99 27.18
N ALA A 308 2.98 6.50 28.33
CA ALA A 308 2.13 7.39 29.13
C ALA A 308 1.79 8.72 28.42
N ASP A 309 2.69 9.20 27.55
CA ASP A 309 2.55 10.46 26.80
C ASP A 309 2.20 10.19 25.32
N ALA A 310 1.55 9.06 25.03
CA ALA A 310 1.20 8.66 23.67
C ALA A 310 0.42 9.74 22.91
N PRO A 311 0.70 9.94 21.62
CA PRO A 311 -0.14 10.74 20.74
C PRO A 311 -1.59 10.22 20.67
N ASP A 312 -2.51 11.07 20.22
CA ASP A 312 -3.91 10.70 20.00
C ASP A 312 -4.08 9.73 18.81
N PHE A 313 -3.16 9.82 17.84
CA PHE A 313 -3.20 9.03 16.60
C PHE A 313 -1.79 8.64 16.16
N GLY A 314 -1.60 7.37 15.84
CA GLY A 314 -0.39 6.82 15.25
C GLY A 314 -0.67 6.09 13.95
N ALA A 315 0.23 6.21 12.98
CA ALA A 315 0.17 5.45 11.74
C ALA A 315 1.56 5.14 11.18
N ALA A 316 1.68 4.06 10.44
CA ALA A 316 2.87 3.72 9.68
C ALA A 316 2.51 3.24 8.27
N SER A 317 3.45 3.31 7.33
CA SER A 317 3.27 2.83 5.97
C SER A 317 4.52 2.08 5.48
N ASP A 318 4.33 1.13 4.55
CA ASP A 318 5.39 0.24 4.08
C ASP A 318 6.33 0.85 3.02
N GLY A 319 7.23 0.00 2.52
CA GLY A 319 8.29 0.38 1.59
C GLY A 319 7.83 1.15 0.37
N ASP A 320 6.74 0.76 -0.28
CA ASP A 320 6.18 1.44 -1.46
C ASP A 320 4.88 2.21 -1.20
N GLY A 321 4.46 2.32 0.06
CA GLY A 321 3.36 3.18 0.47
C GLY A 321 1.98 2.61 0.18
N ASP A 322 1.86 1.31 -0.05
CA ASP A 322 0.57 0.69 -0.35
C ASP A 322 -0.13 0.10 0.88
N ARG A 323 0.57 -0.04 2.02
CA ARG A 323 0.03 -0.53 3.29
C ARG A 323 -0.04 0.57 4.35
N ASN A 324 -0.86 0.29 5.39
CA ASN A 324 -1.01 1.20 6.52
C ASN A 324 -1.24 0.43 7.82
N MET A 325 -0.67 0.90 8.93
CA MET A 325 -1.03 0.51 10.28
C MET A 325 -1.66 1.70 11.00
N ILE A 326 -2.71 1.45 11.77
CA ILE A 326 -3.43 2.48 12.54
C ILE A 326 -3.39 2.15 14.02
N LEU A 327 -2.99 3.13 14.81
CA LEU A 327 -2.91 3.07 16.26
C LEU A 327 -3.64 4.26 16.91
N GLY A 328 -4.29 4.00 18.01
CA GLY A 328 -4.71 5.01 18.97
C GLY A 328 -3.81 5.01 20.19
N ASN A 329 -4.08 5.89 21.14
CA ASN A 329 -3.43 5.89 22.44
C ASN A 329 -3.65 4.52 23.11
N ASN A 330 -2.58 3.75 23.31
CA ASN A 330 -2.58 2.40 23.89
C ASN A 330 -3.56 1.43 23.18
N PHE A 331 -3.76 1.58 21.88
CA PHE A 331 -4.76 0.80 21.13
C PHE A 331 -4.31 0.51 19.70
N PHE A 332 -4.45 -0.75 19.28
CA PHE A 332 -4.20 -1.20 17.89
C PHE A 332 -5.51 -1.50 17.18
N VAL A 333 -5.64 -1.02 15.95
CA VAL A 333 -6.77 -1.35 15.06
C VAL A 333 -6.33 -2.42 14.07
N THR A 334 -7.00 -3.57 14.08
CA THR A 334 -6.72 -4.61 13.09
C THR A 334 -7.01 -4.11 11.67
N PRO A 335 -6.29 -4.55 10.64
CA PRO A 335 -6.58 -4.16 9.25
C PRO A 335 -8.03 -4.45 8.83
N SER A 336 -8.59 -5.57 9.30
CA SER A 336 -9.98 -5.94 9.03
C SER A 336 -10.99 -4.97 9.64
N ASP A 337 -10.76 -4.53 10.89
CA ASP A 337 -11.58 -3.51 11.53
C ASP A 337 -11.37 -2.14 10.88
N SER A 338 -10.12 -1.80 10.52
CA SER A 338 -9.78 -0.51 9.90
C SER A 338 -10.59 -0.27 8.62
N VAL A 339 -10.59 -1.23 7.68
CA VAL A 339 -11.36 -1.09 6.44
C VAL A 339 -12.88 -1.04 6.70
N ALA A 340 -13.37 -1.80 7.68
CA ALA A 340 -14.79 -1.80 8.06
C ALA A 340 -15.20 -0.46 8.69
N ILE A 341 -14.38 0.11 9.56
CA ILE A 341 -14.61 1.41 10.19
C ILE A 341 -14.57 2.54 9.15
N ILE A 342 -13.59 2.52 8.24
CA ILE A 342 -13.53 3.48 7.14
C ILE A 342 -14.81 3.41 6.31
N ALA A 343 -15.23 2.22 5.88
CA ALA A 343 -16.44 2.04 5.07
C ALA A 343 -17.72 2.50 5.82
N ALA A 344 -17.83 2.19 7.11
CA ALA A 344 -18.99 2.56 7.93
C ALA A 344 -19.14 4.08 8.13
N ASN A 345 -18.04 4.84 8.05
CA ASN A 345 -18.01 6.29 8.26
C ASN A 345 -17.80 7.08 6.95
N ALA A 346 -17.55 6.40 5.82
CA ALA A 346 -17.14 7.03 4.57
C ALA A 346 -18.13 8.08 4.07
N ILE A 347 -19.43 7.79 4.10
CA ILE A 347 -20.50 8.68 3.59
C ILE A 347 -20.55 9.99 4.38
N ASP A 348 -20.38 9.92 5.69
CA ASP A 348 -20.48 11.08 6.56
C ASP A 348 -19.19 11.91 6.61
N CYS A 349 -18.03 11.24 6.54
CA CYS A 349 -16.73 11.84 6.86
C CYS A 349 -15.87 12.16 5.63
N ILE A 350 -16.13 11.54 4.48
CA ILE A 350 -15.29 11.68 3.28
C ILE A 350 -16.13 12.22 2.12
N PRO A 351 -15.91 13.45 1.66
CA PRO A 351 -16.73 14.09 0.62
C PRO A 351 -16.88 13.28 -0.66
N TYR A 352 -15.85 12.54 -1.04
CA TYR A 352 -15.86 11.68 -2.22
C TYR A 352 -16.99 10.64 -2.22
N PHE A 353 -17.38 10.14 -1.03
CA PHE A 353 -18.42 9.13 -0.86
C PHE A 353 -19.79 9.70 -0.47
N LYS A 354 -19.96 11.01 -0.50
CA LYS A 354 -21.19 11.66 -0.04
C LYS A 354 -22.44 11.25 -0.82
N SER A 355 -22.28 10.79 -2.06
CA SER A 355 -23.36 10.26 -2.89
C SER A 355 -23.72 8.79 -2.60
N GLY A 356 -23.04 8.15 -1.66
CA GLY A 356 -23.19 6.73 -1.32
C GLY A 356 -22.03 5.86 -1.81
N LEU A 357 -22.00 4.61 -1.33
CA LEU A 357 -21.05 3.59 -1.73
C LEU A 357 -21.67 2.67 -2.78
N LYS A 358 -20.89 2.28 -3.78
CA LYS A 358 -21.30 1.36 -4.87
C LYS A 358 -21.32 -0.09 -4.41
N GLY A 359 -20.38 -0.46 -3.56
CA GLY A 359 -20.16 -1.77 -2.98
C GLY A 359 -18.88 -1.80 -2.18
N LEU A 360 -18.67 -2.88 -1.44
CA LEU A 360 -17.51 -3.13 -0.60
C LEU A 360 -16.85 -4.45 -1.00
N ALA A 361 -15.55 -4.61 -0.77
CA ALA A 361 -14.87 -5.88 -1.01
C ALA A 361 -13.75 -6.13 0.01
N ARG A 362 -13.55 -7.40 0.33
CA ARG A 362 -12.42 -7.86 1.12
C ARG A 362 -11.78 -9.09 0.51
N SER A 363 -10.49 -9.30 0.77
CA SER A 363 -9.89 -10.58 0.45
C SER A 363 -10.48 -11.69 1.35
N MET A 364 -10.50 -12.92 0.84
CA MET A 364 -11.09 -14.06 1.54
C MET A 364 -10.50 -14.28 2.95
N PRO A 365 -9.18 -14.14 3.19
CA PRO A 365 -8.64 -14.31 4.54
C PRO A 365 -8.92 -13.12 5.48
N THR A 366 -9.34 -11.97 4.98
CA THR A 366 -9.72 -10.80 5.80
C THR A 366 -11.00 -11.10 6.58
N ALA A 367 -11.06 -10.70 7.86
CA ALA A 367 -12.24 -10.95 8.68
C ALA A 367 -13.51 -10.30 8.13
N ALA A 368 -14.66 -10.92 8.41
CA ALA A 368 -15.97 -10.55 7.89
C ALA A 368 -16.58 -9.29 8.53
N ALA A 369 -15.79 -8.45 9.19
CA ALA A 369 -16.26 -7.19 9.75
C ALA A 369 -16.86 -6.27 8.67
N LEU A 370 -16.25 -6.23 7.48
CA LEU A 370 -16.73 -5.43 6.35
C LEU A 370 -18.06 -5.94 5.79
N ASP A 371 -18.31 -7.27 5.81
CA ASP A 371 -19.57 -7.87 5.36
C ASP A 371 -20.76 -7.36 6.17
N ARG A 372 -20.55 -7.18 7.50
CA ARG A 372 -21.58 -6.67 8.41
C ARG A 372 -21.89 -5.20 8.16
N VAL A 373 -20.87 -4.41 7.82
CA VAL A 373 -21.03 -3.02 7.42
C VAL A 373 -21.82 -2.94 6.12
N ALA A 374 -21.46 -3.75 5.12
CA ALA A 374 -22.17 -3.81 3.84
C ALA A 374 -23.66 -4.15 4.03
N ALA A 375 -23.96 -5.17 4.84
CA ALA A 375 -25.34 -5.53 5.20
C ALA A 375 -26.07 -4.38 5.88
N GLY A 376 -25.40 -3.69 6.83
CA GLY A 376 -25.97 -2.53 7.53
C GLY A 376 -26.21 -1.30 6.65
N LEU A 377 -25.43 -1.14 5.59
CA LEU A 377 -25.56 -0.07 4.60
C LEU A 377 -26.46 -0.45 3.42
N GLY A 378 -26.82 -1.74 3.28
CA GLY A 378 -27.62 -2.24 2.15
C GLY A 378 -26.86 -2.23 0.81
N VAL A 379 -25.53 -2.40 0.83
CA VAL A 379 -24.68 -2.47 -0.37
C VAL A 379 -24.11 -3.88 -0.54
N GLU A 380 -23.72 -4.21 -1.78
CA GLU A 380 -23.09 -5.49 -2.07
C GLU A 380 -21.71 -5.62 -1.43
N CYS A 381 -21.36 -6.81 -0.95
CA CYS A 381 -20.02 -7.13 -0.45
C CYS A 381 -19.44 -8.31 -1.23
N PHE A 382 -18.18 -8.14 -1.70
CA PHE A 382 -17.48 -9.17 -2.47
C PHE A 382 -16.37 -9.79 -1.62
N GLU A 383 -16.36 -11.13 -1.54
CA GLU A 383 -15.23 -11.89 -1.02
C GLU A 383 -14.37 -12.35 -2.19
N THR A 384 -13.14 -11.83 -2.30
CA THR A 384 -12.24 -12.12 -3.43
C THR A 384 -11.01 -12.90 -2.98
N PRO A 385 -10.26 -13.52 -3.90
CA PRO A 385 -8.91 -13.98 -3.58
C PRO A 385 -8.01 -12.83 -3.12
N THR A 386 -6.87 -13.15 -2.50
CA THR A 386 -5.82 -12.16 -2.25
C THR A 386 -5.22 -11.68 -3.57
N GLY A 387 -5.11 -10.36 -3.73
CA GLY A 387 -4.55 -9.73 -4.92
C GLY A 387 -5.44 -8.59 -5.43
N TRP A 388 -4.83 -7.43 -5.59
CA TRP A 388 -5.55 -6.18 -5.85
C TRP A 388 -6.27 -6.14 -7.22
N LYS A 389 -5.84 -6.97 -8.18
CA LYS A 389 -6.48 -7.08 -9.50
C LYS A 389 -7.98 -7.41 -9.44
N PHE A 390 -8.41 -8.24 -8.48
CA PHE A 390 -9.82 -8.59 -8.33
C PHE A 390 -10.66 -7.39 -7.88
N PHE A 391 -10.08 -6.53 -7.05
CA PHE A 391 -10.72 -5.26 -6.68
C PHE A 391 -10.73 -4.28 -7.86
N GLY A 392 -9.65 -4.22 -8.64
CA GLY A 392 -9.57 -3.40 -9.85
C GLY A 392 -10.69 -3.69 -10.85
N ASN A 393 -10.94 -4.98 -11.14
CA ASN A 393 -12.05 -5.41 -12.01
C ASN A 393 -13.41 -4.88 -11.53
N LEU A 394 -13.70 -5.02 -10.23
CA LEU A 394 -14.93 -4.52 -9.62
C LEU A 394 -15.03 -2.99 -9.64
N MET A 395 -13.91 -2.29 -9.44
CA MET A 395 -13.85 -0.81 -9.51
C MET A 395 -14.12 -0.32 -10.94
N ASP A 396 -13.51 -0.94 -11.95
CA ASP A 396 -13.69 -0.57 -13.35
C ASP A 396 -15.12 -0.88 -13.86
N ALA A 397 -15.75 -1.91 -13.31
CA ALA A 397 -17.16 -2.19 -13.53
C ALA A 397 -18.11 -1.25 -12.76
N GLY A 398 -17.60 -0.32 -11.95
CA GLY A 398 -18.41 0.61 -11.16
C GLY A 398 -19.19 -0.04 -10.00
N ARG A 399 -18.73 -1.21 -9.52
CA ARG A 399 -19.38 -1.99 -8.46
C ARG A 399 -18.70 -1.90 -7.10
N LEU A 400 -17.55 -1.25 -6.99
CA LEU A 400 -16.75 -1.20 -5.78
C LEU A 400 -16.37 0.24 -5.42
N SER A 401 -16.48 0.60 -4.15
CA SER A 401 -16.02 1.88 -3.60
C SER A 401 -14.84 1.73 -2.65
N VAL A 402 -14.93 0.85 -1.64
CA VAL A 402 -13.90 0.67 -0.60
C VAL A 402 -13.59 -0.82 -0.48
N CYS A 403 -12.31 -1.13 -0.34
CA CYS A 403 -11.84 -2.51 -0.15
C CYS A 403 -10.59 -2.58 0.71
N GLY A 404 -10.30 -3.78 1.21
CA GLY A 404 -9.10 -4.02 2.02
C GLY A 404 -8.73 -5.48 2.18
N GLU A 405 -7.52 -5.66 2.67
CA GLU A 405 -6.90 -6.96 2.96
C GLU A 405 -6.36 -6.98 4.39
N GLU A 406 -6.35 -8.15 5.01
CA GLU A 406 -5.76 -8.38 6.34
C GLU A 406 -4.25 -8.07 6.39
N SER A 407 -3.63 -7.99 5.24
CA SER A 407 -2.21 -7.67 5.07
C SER A 407 -1.90 -6.17 5.10
N PHE A 408 -2.73 -5.39 5.79
CA PHE A 408 -2.60 -3.93 5.94
C PHE A 408 -2.83 -3.11 4.65
N GLY A 409 -3.34 -3.73 3.58
CA GLY A 409 -3.72 -3.03 2.36
C GLY A 409 -5.17 -2.54 2.42
N THR A 410 -5.39 -1.24 2.25
CA THR A 410 -6.72 -0.62 2.19
C THR A 410 -6.74 0.39 1.05
N GLY A 411 -7.87 0.58 0.41
CA GLY A 411 -8.00 1.58 -0.66
C GLY A 411 -9.43 1.75 -1.15
N ALA A 412 -9.57 2.58 -2.16
CA ALA A 412 -10.85 2.91 -2.76
C ALA A 412 -10.70 3.11 -4.28
N ASP A 413 -11.81 3.36 -4.97
CA ASP A 413 -11.86 3.50 -6.43
C ASP A 413 -11.26 4.82 -6.97
N HIS A 414 -10.65 5.65 -6.11
CA HIS A 414 -9.91 6.84 -6.49
C HIS A 414 -8.62 6.51 -7.28
N VAL A 415 -7.96 5.39 -6.93
CA VAL A 415 -6.86 4.76 -7.68
C VAL A 415 -7.16 3.28 -7.93
N ARG A 416 -6.21 2.52 -8.50
CA ARG A 416 -6.36 1.07 -8.75
C ARG A 416 -5.31 0.24 -8.01
N GLU A 417 -4.78 0.79 -6.95
CA GLU A 417 -3.82 0.16 -6.04
C GLU A 417 -4.26 0.37 -4.58
N LYS A 418 -3.69 -0.39 -3.68
CA LYS A 418 -3.74 -0.13 -2.25
C LYS A 418 -3.11 1.23 -1.98
N ASP A 419 -3.62 1.93 -0.96
CA ASP A 419 -3.19 3.29 -0.68
C ASP A 419 -3.06 3.55 0.82
N GLY A 420 -1.82 3.46 1.33
CA GLY A 420 -1.50 3.68 2.74
C GLY A 420 -1.82 5.09 3.21
N PRO A 421 -1.29 6.14 2.59
CA PRO A 421 -1.60 7.53 2.93
C PRO A 421 -3.08 7.88 2.82
N TRP A 422 -3.82 7.32 1.86
CA TRP A 422 -5.27 7.49 1.77
C TRP A 422 -5.98 6.92 3.01
N ALA A 423 -5.60 5.72 3.47
CA ALA A 423 -6.19 5.10 4.65
C ALA A 423 -5.92 5.94 5.92
N VAL A 424 -4.72 6.51 6.04
CA VAL A 424 -4.36 7.44 7.13
C VAL A 424 -5.22 8.69 7.07
N LEU A 425 -5.40 9.29 5.89
CA LEU A 425 -6.27 10.46 5.70
C LEU A 425 -7.75 10.12 5.96
N ALA A 426 -8.21 8.92 5.63
CA ALA A 426 -9.57 8.46 5.93
C ALA A 426 -9.81 8.41 7.46
N TRP A 427 -8.88 7.88 8.23
CA TRP A 427 -8.93 7.90 9.68
C TRP A 427 -8.88 9.32 10.25
N LEU A 428 -8.00 10.17 9.73
CA LEU A 428 -7.93 11.59 10.14
C LEU A 428 -9.23 12.33 9.79
N SER A 429 -9.89 12.01 8.68
CA SER A 429 -11.22 12.55 8.33
C SER A 429 -12.29 12.14 9.33
N ILE A 430 -12.29 10.86 9.74
CA ILE A 430 -13.23 10.36 10.76
C ILE A 430 -12.98 11.06 12.10
N LEU A 431 -11.72 11.12 12.53
CA LEU A 431 -11.36 11.81 13.78
C LEU A 431 -11.72 13.30 13.73
N ALA A 432 -11.43 13.97 12.61
CA ALA A 432 -11.75 15.39 12.44
C ALA A 432 -13.27 15.63 12.47
N TYR A 433 -14.05 14.82 11.78
CA TYR A 433 -15.51 14.90 11.77
C TYR A 433 -16.11 14.68 13.16
N ARG A 434 -15.60 13.67 13.90
CA ARG A 434 -16.07 13.33 15.25
C ARG A 434 -15.70 14.39 16.30
N ASN A 435 -14.63 15.16 16.06
CA ASN A 435 -14.15 16.18 16.99
C ASN A 435 -14.43 17.62 16.56
N LYS A 436 -15.13 17.85 15.44
CA LYS A 436 -15.35 19.20 14.87
C LYS A 436 -16.04 20.19 15.82
N ASP A 437 -16.91 19.68 16.68
CA ASP A 437 -17.67 20.48 17.65
C ASP A 437 -17.11 20.38 19.09
N VAL A 438 -16.02 19.62 19.29
CA VAL A 438 -15.35 19.47 20.59
C VAL A 438 -14.40 20.66 20.81
N PRO A 439 -14.60 21.49 21.87
CA PRO A 439 -13.72 22.62 22.14
C PRO A 439 -12.29 22.15 22.51
N VAL A 440 -11.30 23.02 22.31
CA VAL A 440 -9.94 22.78 22.76
C VAL A 440 -9.93 22.54 24.27
N GLY A 441 -9.26 21.44 24.69
CA GLY A 441 -9.26 20.98 26.08
C GLY A 441 -10.49 20.18 26.51
N GLY A 442 -11.46 19.98 25.61
CA GLY A 442 -12.59 19.07 25.82
C GLY A 442 -12.19 17.61 25.60
N GLU A 443 -13.05 16.69 26.02
CA GLU A 443 -12.85 15.25 25.83
C GLU A 443 -12.95 14.89 24.35
N LYS A 444 -11.83 14.48 23.76
CA LYS A 444 -11.74 14.11 22.34
C LYS A 444 -12.22 12.68 22.13
N VAL A 445 -12.91 12.46 21.00
CA VAL A 445 -13.22 11.13 20.50
C VAL A 445 -11.96 10.54 19.87
N GLY A 446 -11.41 9.49 20.48
CA GLY A 446 -10.21 8.82 20.03
C GLY A 446 -10.46 7.58 19.16
N VAL A 447 -9.39 6.98 18.67
CA VAL A 447 -9.41 5.77 17.82
C VAL A 447 -10.09 4.60 18.54
N GLU A 448 -9.72 4.36 19.79
CA GLU A 448 -10.30 3.27 20.60
C GLU A 448 -11.81 3.41 20.75
N GLN A 449 -12.29 4.63 21.05
CA GLN A 449 -13.72 4.89 21.20
C GLN A 449 -14.47 4.63 19.88
N ILE A 450 -13.95 5.11 18.75
CA ILE A 450 -14.56 4.88 17.43
C ILE A 450 -14.63 3.37 17.15
N THR A 451 -13.58 2.63 17.47
CA THR A 451 -13.52 1.19 17.25
C THR A 451 -14.51 0.45 18.16
N LYS A 452 -14.59 0.79 19.43
CA LYS A 452 -15.55 0.19 20.37
C LYS A 452 -17.01 0.48 20.00
N GLU A 453 -17.32 1.71 19.55
CA GLU A 453 -18.64 2.06 19.04
C GLU A 453 -18.99 1.26 17.77
N HIS A 454 -17.99 1.05 16.89
CA HIS A 454 -18.16 0.19 15.72
C HIS A 454 -18.49 -1.26 16.12
N TRP A 455 -17.74 -1.82 17.07
CA TRP A 455 -18.03 -3.17 17.60
C TRP A 455 -19.39 -3.27 18.26
N ALA A 456 -19.78 -2.27 19.04
CA ALA A 456 -21.10 -2.25 19.67
C ALA A 456 -22.25 -2.26 18.63
N LYS A 457 -22.03 -1.65 17.46
CA LYS A 457 -23.02 -1.57 16.38
C LYS A 457 -23.05 -2.81 15.48
N TYR A 458 -21.89 -3.34 15.11
CA TYR A 458 -21.76 -4.39 14.10
C TYR A 458 -21.29 -5.75 14.67
N GLY A 459 -20.92 -5.80 15.94
CA GLY A 459 -20.22 -6.91 16.57
C GLY A 459 -18.71 -6.83 16.34
N ARG A 460 -17.93 -7.56 17.14
CA ARG A 460 -16.48 -7.68 16.99
C ARG A 460 -16.13 -8.98 16.30
N ASN A 461 -15.29 -8.90 15.28
CA ASN A 461 -14.60 -10.04 14.73
C ASN A 461 -13.21 -10.11 15.37
N PHE A 462 -13.04 -10.95 16.40
CA PHE A 462 -11.70 -11.28 16.86
C PHE A 462 -10.94 -11.92 15.71
N PHE A 463 -9.74 -11.45 15.43
CA PHE A 463 -8.97 -11.90 14.29
C PHE A 463 -7.49 -11.91 14.61
N SER A 464 -6.78 -12.91 14.12
CA SER A 464 -5.31 -12.96 14.15
C SER A 464 -4.80 -13.78 12.97
N ARG A 465 -3.63 -13.41 12.47
CA ARG A 465 -2.86 -14.13 11.45
C ARG A 465 -1.56 -14.62 12.06
N TYR A 466 -1.23 -15.86 11.77
CA TYR A 466 0.00 -16.53 12.19
C TYR A 466 0.80 -16.89 10.95
N ASP A 467 2.00 -16.33 10.79
CA ASP A 467 2.90 -16.62 9.69
C ASP A 467 4.02 -17.56 10.18
N TYR A 468 4.20 -18.67 9.48
CA TYR A 468 5.28 -19.63 9.69
C TYR A 468 6.19 -19.56 8.46
N GLU A 469 7.25 -18.74 8.56
CA GLU A 469 8.11 -18.39 7.46
C GLU A 469 9.32 -19.32 7.31
N GLY A 470 9.91 -19.36 6.10
CA GLY A 470 11.12 -20.13 5.83
C GLY A 470 10.95 -21.64 5.99
N CYS A 471 9.75 -22.16 5.70
CA CYS A 471 9.46 -23.58 5.70
C CYS A 471 9.87 -24.23 4.38
N GLU A 472 10.16 -25.54 4.40
CA GLU A 472 10.37 -26.30 3.18
C GLU A 472 9.07 -26.44 2.38
N SER A 473 9.14 -26.25 1.06
CA SER A 473 7.96 -26.20 0.20
C SER A 473 7.20 -27.51 0.11
N ASP A 474 7.91 -28.65 0.00
CA ASP A 474 7.26 -29.96 -0.18
C ASP A 474 6.44 -30.39 1.05
N PRO A 475 6.97 -30.33 2.29
CA PRO A 475 6.16 -30.58 3.48
C PRO A 475 4.95 -29.65 3.63
N CYS A 476 5.13 -28.36 3.29
CA CYS A 476 4.02 -27.39 3.33
C CYS A 476 2.92 -27.74 2.32
N ASN A 477 3.29 -28.13 1.10
CA ASN A 477 2.33 -28.58 0.10
C ASN A 477 1.58 -29.85 0.57
N ALA A 478 2.31 -30.83 1.14
CA ALA A 478 1.71 -32.04 1.68
C ALA A 478 0.71 -31.74 2.82
N MET A 479 1.02 -30.77 3.69
CA MET A 479 0.11 -30.29 4.73
C MET A 479 -1.18 -29.73 4.14
N VAL A 480 -1.07 -28.85 3.14
CA VAL A 480 -2.25 -28.23 2.51
C VAL A 480 -3.07 -29.26 1.74
N ASP A 481 -2.44 -30.24 1.08
CA ASP A 481 -3.16 -31.33 0.41
C ASP A 481 -3.89 -32.23 1.43
N SER A 482 -3.30 -32.48 2.61
CA SER A 482 -3.99 -33.15 3.73
C SER A 482 -5.21 -32.33 4.19
N LEU A 483 -5.08 -31.01 4.33
CA LEU A 483 -6.19 -30.14 4.70
C LEU A 483 -7.31 -30.14 3.64
N ARG A 484 -6.97 -30.13 2.36
CA ARG A 484 -7.94 -30.26 1.26
C ARG A 484 -8.72 -31.55 1.34
N ALA A 485 -8.03 -32.67 1.63
CA ALA A 485 -8.68 -33.95 1.79
C ALA A 485 -9.61 -33.97 3.02
N LYS A 486 -9.20 -33.38 4.14
CA LYS A 486 -10.04 -33.22 5.33
C LYS A 486 -11.27 -32.35 5.06
N ALA A 487 -11.09 -31.22 4.38
CA ALA A 487 -12.19 -30.33 4.00
C ALA A 487 -13.20 -31.03 3.07
N ALA A 488 -12.73 -31.77 2.06
CA ALA A 488 -13.60 -32.54 1.16
C ALA A 488 -14.38 -33.68 1.85
N ALA A 489 -13.84 -34.23 2.95
CA ALA A 489 -14.50 -35.28 3.73
C ALA A 489 -15.45 -34.74 4.81
N ALA A 490 -15.29 -33.50 5.22
CA ALA A 490 -16.05 -32.85 6.29
C ALA A 490 -17.51 -32.63 5.88
N LYS A 491 -18.40 -32.68 6.87
CA LYS A 491 -19.85 -32.52 6.65
C LYS A 491 -20.40 -31.44 7.57
N LYS A 492 -21.41 -30.75 7.08
CA LYS A 492 -22.17 -29.82 7.93
C LYS A 492 -22.67 -30.54 9.18
N GLY A 493 -22.45 -29.93 10.34
CA GLY A 493 -22.79 -30.48 11.64
C GLY A 493 -21.65 -31.24 12.32
N ASP A 494 -20.52 -31.53 11.64
CA ASP A 494 -19.34 -32.12 12.28
C ASP A 494 -18.84 -31.23 13.42
N LYS A 495 -18.40 -31.87 14.52
CA LYS A 495 -17.95 -31.14 15.70
C LYS A 495 -16.44 -31.02 15.75
N TYR A 496 -15.98 -29.79 15.99
CA TYR A 496 -14.59 -29.42 16.24
C TYR A 496 -14.50 -28.75 17.61
N GLY A 497 -14.31 -29.53 18.66
CA GLY A 497 -14.49 -29.06 20.04
C GLY A 497 -15.92 -28.56 20.25
N ASP A 498 -16.07 -27.31 20.68
CA ASP A 498 -17.38 -26.68 20.91
C ASP A 498 -18.00 -26.08 19.63
N TYR A 499 -17.27 -26.05 18.52
CA TYR A 499 -17.73 -25.50 17.27
C TYR A 499 -18.42 -26.55 16.40
N GLU A 500 -19.47 -26.12 15.68
CA GLU A 500 -20.21 -26.94 14.73
C GLU A 500 -19.93 -26.45 13.31
N LEU A 501 -19.42 -27.34 12.46
CA LEU A 501 -19.08 -27.01 11.08
C LEU A 501 -20.32 -26.62 10.27
N ASP A 502 -20.27 -25.49 9.57
CA ASP A 502 -21.23 -25.14 8.52
C ASP A 502 -20.78 -25.69 7.17
N PHE A 503 -19.54 -25.38 6.76
CA PHE A 503 -18.89 -25.96 5.58
C PHE A 503 -17.37 -25.93 5.68
N ALA A 504 -16.71 -26.76 4.86
CA ALA A 504 -15.28 -26.65 4.60
C ALA A 504 -15.03 -26.76 3.10
N ASP A 505 -14.12 -25.98 2.58
CA ASP A 505 -13.79 -25.96 1.14
C ASP A 505 -12.33 -25.56 0.88
N ASP A 506 -11.89 -25.74 -0.37
CA ASP A 506 -10.72 -25.05 -0.94
C ASP A 506 -11.27 -23.90 -1.80
N PHE A 507 -11.13 -22.67 -1.34
CA PHE A 507 -11.77 -21.49 -1.92
C PHE A 507 -11.47 -21.35 -3.40
N GLU A 508 -12.52 -21.26 -4.19
CA GLU A 508 -12.50 -20.97 -5.61
C GLU A 508 -13.33 -19.71 -5.87
N TYR A 509 -12.83 -18.85 -6.72
CA TYR A 509 -13.49 -17.59 -7.09
C TYR A 509 -13.67 -17.51 -8.60
N THR A 510 -14.89 -17.24 -9.01
CA THR A 510 -15.21 -16.85 -10.39
C THR A 510 -15.43 -15.35 -10.42
N ASP A 511 -14.59 -14.62 -11.14
CA ASP A 511 -14.71 -13.17 -11.25
C ASP A 511 -16.03 -12.80 -11.96
N PRO A 512 -16.90 -12.00 -11.32
CA PRO A 512 -18.21 -11.67 -11.88
C PRO A 512 -18.15 -10.69 -13.06
N ILE A 513 -16.96 -10.16 -13.39
CA ILE A 513 -16.77 -9.17 -14.45
C ILE A 513 -16.24 -9.83 -15.73
N ASP A 514 -15.16 -10.61 -15.63
CA ASP A 514 -14.49 -11.21 -16.79
C ASP A 514 -14.68 -12.74 -16.89
N GLY A 515 -15.28 -13.37 -15.87
CA GLY A 515 -15.53 -14.81 -15.82
C GLY A 515 -14.28 -15.65 -15.56
N SER A 516 -13.14 -15.04 -15.27
CA SER A 516 -11.92 -15.78 -14.92
C SER A 516 -12.08 -16.54 -13.61
N VAL A 517 -11.43 -17.71 -13.51
CA VAL A 517 -11.56 -18.61 -12.35
C VAL A 517 -10.22 -18.75 -11.63
N ALA A 518 -10.18 -18.34 -10.38
CA ALA A 518 -9.03 -18.53 -9.49
C ALA A 518 -9.31 -19.69 -8.52
N LYS A 519 -8.57 -20.79 -8.65
CA LYS A 519 -8.71 -22.00 -7.81
C LYS A 519 -7.64 -22.08 -6.75
N LYS A 520 -7.89 -22.91 -5.72
CA LYS A 520 -6.92 -23.25 -4.67
C LYS A 520 -6.40 -22.01 -3.93
N GLN A 521 -7.32 -21.11 -3.59
CA GLN A 521 -7.00 -19.82 -2.97
C GLN A 521 -6.85 -19.90 -1.44
N GLY A 522 -7.16 -21.03 -0.83
CA GLY A 522 -6.98 -21.32 0.60
C GLY A 522 -8.03 -22.32 1.11
N VAL A 523 -7.62 -23.16 2.04
CA VAL A 523 -8.52 -24.15 2.66
C VAL A 523 -9.21 -23.52 3.86
N ARG A 524 -10.55 -23.52 3.86
CA ARG A 524 -11.40 -22.91 4.88
C ARG A 524 -12.20 -23.95 5.63
N PHE A 525 -12.33 -23.73 6.95
CA PHE A 525 -13.30 -24.39 7.81
C PHE A 525 -14.13 -23.29 8.47
N VAL A 526 -15.42 -23.26 8.15
CA VAL A 526 -16.36 -22.22 8.59
C VAL A 526 -17.41 -22.85 9.47
N PHE A 527 -17.67 -22.25 10.63
CA PHE A 527 -18.57 -22.75 11.65
C PHE A 527 -19.89 -21.98 11.68
N THR A 528 -20.92 -22.61 12.26
CA THR A 528 -22.29 -22.08 12.27
C THR A 528 -22.46 -20.78 13.04
N ASP A 529 -21.54 -20.46 13.94
CA ASP A 529 -21.48 -19.18 14.68
C ASP A 529 -20.78 -18.05 13.91
N GLY A 530 -20.26 -18.35 12.69
CA GLY A 530 -19.48 -17.45 11.88
C GLY A 530 -17.99 -17.44 12.17
N SER A 531 -17.53 -18.23 13.14
CA SER A 531 -16.09 -18.45 13.37
C SER A 531 -15.49 -19.25 12.23
N ARG A 532 -14.20 -19.07 11.97
CA ARG A 532 -13.50 -19.81 10.92
C ARG A 532 -11.99 -19.85 11.13
N PHE A 533 -11.35 -20.85 10.56
CA PHE A 533 -9.93 -20.82 10.32
C PHE A 533 -9.60 -21.13 8.87
N ILE A 534 -8.49 -20.56 8.39
CA ILE A 534 -8.06 -20.64 6.99
C ILE A 534 -6.57 -20.95 6.95
N PHE A 535 -6.16 -21.81 6.02
CA PHE A 535 -4.75 -22.05 5.72
C PHE A 535 -4.42 -21.71 4.27
N ARG A 536 -3.32 -20.99 4.09
CA ARG A 536 -2.79 -20.64 2.76
C ARG A 536 -1.28 -20.86 2.73
N LEU A 537 -0.77 -21.19 1.55
CA LEU A 537 0.65 -21.08 1.25
C LEU A 537 0.92 -19.76 0.53
N SER A 538 1.88 -19.04 1.02
CA SER A 538 2.42 -17.87 0.33
C SER A 538 3.87 -18.16 -0.06
N GLY A 539 4.18 -18.03 -1.34
CA GLY A 539 5.56 -18.04 -1.83
C GLY A 539 6.03 -16.62 -2.04
N THR A 540 7.02 -16.16 -1.29
CA THR A 540 7.65 -14.85 -1.53
C THR A 540 8.66 -14.88 -2.68
N GLY A 541 8.91 -16.04 -3.26
CA GLY A 541 9.79 -16.25 -4.40
C GLY A 541 11.29 -16.22 -4.08
N SER A 542 11.70 -15.77 -2.91
CA SER A 542 13.12 -15.58 -2.56
C SER A 542 13.65 -16.52 -1.47
N SER A 543 12.79 -17.03 -0.56
CA SER A 543 13.28 -17.86 0.56
C SER A 543 12.18 -18.78 1.14
N GLY A 544 12.03 -19.99 0.57
CA GLY A 544 11.16 -21.02 1.11
C GLY A 544 9.66 -20.70 1.00
N ALA A 545 8.82 -21.55 1.60
CA ALA A 545 7.39 -21.35 1.71
C ALA A 545 7.02 -20.68 3.05
N THR A 546 5.94 -19.90 3.05
CA THR A 546 5.31 -19.38 4.26
C THR A 546 3.93 -20.01 4.39
N VAL A 547 3.69 -20.70 5.49
CA VAL A 547 2.34 -21.13 5.87
C VAL A 547 1.67 -19.98 6.61
N ARG A 548 0.50 -19.58 6.16
CA ARG A 548 -0.35 -18.59 6.82
C ARG A 548 -1.61 -19.24 7.37
N MET A 549 -1.80 -19.10 8.67
CA MET A 549 -3.01 -19.52 9.37
C MET A 549 -3.77 -18.26 9.80
N TYR A 550 -5.03 -18.16 9.42
CA TYR A 550 -5.92 -17.08 9.79
C TYR A 550 -7.01 -17.62 10.68
N ILE A 551 -7.28 -16.94 11.78
CA ILE A 551 -8.29 -17.34 12.77
C ILE A 551 -9.24 -16.16 12.98
N GLU A 552 -10.53 -16.45 12.96
CA GLU A 552 -11.59 -15.47 13.18
C GLU A 552 -12.69 -16.03 14.06
N GLN A 553 -13.14 -15.22 15.03
CA GLN A 553 -14.30 -15.51 15.85
C GLN A 553 -15.17 -14.27 15.99
N TYR A 554 -16.47 -14.43 15.72
CA TYR A 554 -17.44 -13.35 15.85
C TYR A 554 -18.04 -13.31 17.26
N GLU A 555 -18.18 -12.08 17.81
CA GLU A 555 -18.82 -11.83 19.11
C GLU A 555 -19.83 -10.68 18.98
N ALA A 556 -21.09 -11.03 19.15
CA ALA A 556 -22.21 -10.07 19.10
C ALA A 556 -22.46 -9.36 20.44
N ASP A 557 -22.09 -9.98 21.57
CA ASP A 557 -22.36 -9.44 22.91
C ASP A 557 -21.35 -8.35 23.28
N PRO A 558 -21.78 -7.08 23.39
CA PRO A 558 -20.88 -5.99 23.74
C PRO A 558 -20.11 -6.18 25.05
N ALA A 559 -20.66 -6.95 26.00
CA ALA A 559 -19.99 -7.23 27.26
C ALA A 559 -18.75 -8.13 27.13
N LYS A 560 -18.64 -8.87 26.02
CA LYS A 560 -17.53 -9.78 25.72
C LYS A 560 -16.54 -9.22 24.71
N GLN A 561 -16.90 -8.17 24.00
CA GLN A 561 -16.06 -7.58 22.95
C GLN A 561 -14.77 -6.93 23.46
N GLY A 562 -14.65 -6.66 24.75
CA GLY A 562 -13.44 -6.13 25.39
C GLY A 562 -12.35 -7.15 25.71
N ALA A 563 -12.57 -8.45 25.43
CA ALA A 563 -11.59 -9.49 25.72
C ALA A 563 -10.30 -9.33 24.89
N ASP A 564 -9.19 -9.88 25.40
CA ASP A 564 -7.97 -10.01 24.61
C ASP A 564 -8.23 -10.93 23.40
N ALA A 565 -7.67 -10.58 22.23
CA ALA A 565 -7.92 -11.33 21.01
C ALA A 565 -7.30 -12.74 21.05
N GLN A 566 -6.10 -12.88 21.63
CA GLN A 566 -5.43 -14.19 21.72
C GLN A 566 -6.17 -15.12 22.68
N ASP A 567 -6.66 -14.58 23.80
CA ASP A 567 -7.47 -15.35 24.76
C ASP A 567 -8.79 -15.81 24.14
N ALA A 568 -9.48 -14.92 23.42
CA ALA A 568 -10.74 -15.24 22.74
C ALA A 568 -10.56 -16.31 21.65
N LEU A 569 -9.46 -16.22 20.88
CA LEU A 569 -9.17 -17.13 19.76
C LEU A 569 -8.49 -18.44 20.19
N ALA A 570 -7.98 -18.56 21.42
CA ALA A 570 -7.19 -19.70 21.87
C ALA A 570 -7.87 -21.08 21.62
N PRO A 571 -9.18 -21.28 21.85
CA PRO A 571 -9.83 -22.56 21.57
C PRO A 571 -9.78 -22.90 20.06
N LEU A 572 -10.03 -21.92 19.20
CA LEU A 572 -10.07 -22.11 17.74
C LEU A 572 -8.66 -22.29 17.16
N ILE A 573 -7.66 -21.58 17.71
CA ILE A 573 -6.24 -21.76 17.36
C ILE A 573 -5.82 -23.22 17.62
N LYS A 574 -6.15 -23.75 18.78
CA LYS A 574 -5.84 -25.15 19.12
C LYS A 574 -6.46 -26.12 18.11
N ILE A 575 -7.73 -25.95 17.78
CA ILE A 575 -8.44 -26.77 16.78
C ILE A 575 -7.77 -26.67 15.40
N ALA A 576 -7.40 -25.47 14.97
CA ALA A 576 -6.74 -25.26 13.69
C ALA A 576 -5.37 -25.96 13.62
N LEU A 577 -4.57 -25.87 14.68
CA LEU A 577 -3.26 -26.54 14.76
C LEU A 577 -3.40 -28.07 14.81
N GLU A 578 -4.36 -28.61 15.57
CA GLU A 578 -4.67 -30.06 15.62
C GLU A 578 -5.16 -30.54 14.23
N THR A 579 -6.04 -29.78 13.58
CA THR A 579 -6.59 -30.14 12.27
C THR A 579 -5.52 -30.14 11.19
N SER A 580 -4.62 -29.16 11.18
CA SER A 580 -3.57 -29.02 10.18
C SER A 580 -2.37 -29.93 10.40
N GLU A 581 -2.14 -30.38 11.64
CA GLU A 581 -0.89 -31.06 12.05
C GLU A 581 0.36 -30.25 11.66
N LEU A 582 0.28 -28.91 11.71
CA LEU A 582 1.28 -27.98 11.19
C LEU A 582 2.70 -28.30 11.66
N ALA A 583 2.88 -28.50 12.99
CA ALA A 583 4.19 -28.80 13.56
C ALA A 583 4.79 -30.11 13.00
N LYS A 584 3.97 -31.12 12.75
CA LYS A 584 4.40 -32.42 12.18
C LYS A 584 4.93 -32.25 10.75
N PHE A 585 4.31 -31.42 9.93
CA PHE A 585 4.72 -31.19 8.55
C PHE A 585 5.89 -30.21 8.44
N THR A 586 5.86 -29.11 9.18
CA THR A 586 6.82 -28.01 9.00
C THR A 586 7.98 -28.02 9.98
N GLY A 587 7.88 -28.82 11.06
CA GLY A 587 8.84 -28.77 12.17
C GLY A 587 8.78 -27.47 12.99
N ARG A 588 7.81 -26.60 12.75
CA ARG A 588 7.63 -25.33 13.45
C ARG A 588 6.61 -25.48 14.56
N GLU A 589 7.02 -25.18 15.79
CA GLU A 589 6.13 -25.20 16.97
C GLU A 589 5.49 -23.84 17.24
N SER A 590 6.11 -22.76 16.74
CA SER A 590 5.67 -21.38 16.94
C SER A 590 5.70 -20.60 15.65
N PRO A 591 4.80 -19.61 15.47
CA PRO A 591 4.82 -18.72 14.33
C PRO A 591 6.03 -17.77 14.39
N THR A 592 6.46 -17.29 13.22
CA THR A 592 7.48 -16.25 13.08
C THR A 592 6.90 -14.87 13.38
N VAL A 593 5.66 -14.63 12.91
CA VAL A 593 4.94 -13.37 13.09
C VAL A 593 3.50 -13.66 13.49
N ILE A 594 2.98 -12.87 14.42
CA ILE A 594 1.55 -12.82 14.79
C ILE A 594 1.05 -11.39 14.53
N THR A 595 -0.05 -11.26 13.79
CA THR A 595 -0.70 -9.96 13.51
C THR A 595 -2.20 -10.02 13.77
#